data_2e6134a39f3a2be59e3a068adbcdc681
#
_entry.id   2e6134a39f3a2be59e3a068adbcdc681
#
_cell.length_a   1.000
_cell.length_b   1.000
_cell.length_c   1.000
_cell.angle_alpha   90.00
_cell.angle_beta   90.00
_cell.angle_gamma   90.00
#
_symmetry.space_group_name_H-M   'P 1'
#
loop_
_entity.id
_entity.type
_entity.pdbx_description
1 polymer ?
#
loop_
_entity_poly.entity_id
_entity_poly.type
_entity_poly.pdbx_seq_one_letter_code
_entity_poly.pdbx_strand_id
1 'polypeptide(L)' 'MITYYEEPFKEQAHIHSLDGKMGEITILGETMQGQQRTFIVDYRGTRCTAIFNVFTGTYYADDKFGIIKN' A
#
# COMPACT_ATOMS: atom_id res chain seq x y z
N MET A 1 -15.28 2.54 -2.16
CA MET A 1 -14.98 2.70 -3.60
C MET A 1 -13.50 2.96 -3.77
N ILE A 2 -12.88 2.28 -4.73
CA ILE A 2 -11.45 2.43 -5.01
C ILE A 2 -11.27 3.40 -6.15
N THR A 3 -10.39 4.38 -5.96
CA THR A 3 -10.00 5.32 -7.02
C THR A 3 -8.62 4.95 -7.50
N TYR A 4 -8.52 4.51 -8.75
CA TYR A 4 -7.24 4.17 -9.34
C TYR A 4 -6.61 5.39 -10.00
N TYR A 5 -5.29 5.53 -9.84
CA TYR A 5 -4.56 6.61 -10.46
C TYR A 5 -4.29 6.30 -11.93
N GLU A 6 -4.31 7.33 -12.77
CA GLU A 6 -3.98 7.17 -14.18
C GLU A 6 -2.50 6.79 -14.35
N GLU A 7 -1.66 7.33 -13.50
CA GLU A 7 -0.21 7.08 -13.56
C GLU A 7 0.27 6.54 -12.21
N PRO A 8 0.27 5.23 -12.04
CA PRO A 8 0.83 4.63 -10.83
C PRO A 8 2.28 5.06 -10.62
N PHE A 9 2.68 5.18 -9.37
CA PHE A 9 4.02 5.64 -9.04
C PHE A 9 4.64 4.72 -7.98
N LYS A 10 5.97 4.73 -7.92
CA LYS A 10 6.72 3.86 -7.02
C LYS A 10 7.13 4.62 -5.77
N GLU A 11 7.06 3.92 -4.64
CA GLU A 11 7.47 4.45 -3.34
C GLU A 11 8.13 3.37 -2.53
N GLN A 12 8.97 3.80 -1.58
CA GLN A 12 9.55 2.88 -0.61
C GLN A 12 8.57 2.66 0.53
N ALA A 13 8.46 1.42 0.98
CA ALA A 13 7.55 1.07 2.06
C ALA A 13 8.18 0.03 2.97
N HIS A 14 7.76 0.04 4.23
CA HIS A 14 8.05 -1.07 5.14
C HIS A 14 7.15 -2.23 4.78
N ILE A 15 7.74 -3.41 4.62
CA ILE A 15 7.00 -4.61 4.26
C ILE A 15 6.95 -5.52 5.47
N HIS A 16 5.79 -5.61 6.10
CA HIS A 16 5.62 -6.36 7.35
C HIS A 16 5.90 -7.84 7.19
N SER A 17 5.50 -8.41 6.06
CA SER A 17 5.69 -9.84 5.82
C SER A 17 7.14 -10.24 5.61
N LEU A 18 8.05 -9.26 5.49
CA LEU A 18 9.46 -9.50 5.25
C LEU A 18 10.33 -8.96 6.39
N ASP A 19 9.91 -9.17 7.64
CA ASP A 19 10.67 -8.81 8.84
C ASP A 19 11.00 -7.32 8.89
N GLY A 20 10.07 -6.49 8.46
CA GLY A 20 10.22 -5.05 8.53
C GLY A 20 11.20 -4.45 7.53
N LYS A 21 11.62 -5.21 6.55
CA LYS A 21 12.51 -4.69 5.53
C LYS A 21 11.80 -3.67 4.65
N MET A 22 12.60 -2.74 4.12
CA MET A 22 12.08 -1.80 3.14
C MET A 22 11.98 -2.47 1.78
N GLY A 23 10.92 -2.15 1.05
CA GLY A 23 10.73 -2.65 -0.30
C GLY A 23 10.08 -1.58 -1.15
N GLU A 24 10.23 -1.71 -2.46
CA GLU A 24 9.60 -0.80 -3.41
C GLU A 24 8.20 -1.31 -3.74
N ILE A 25 7.23 -0.44 -3.60
CA ILE A 25 5.85 -0.73 -3.97
C ILE A 25 5.42 0.19 -5.11
N THR A 26 4.43 -0.24 -5.87
CA THR A 26 3.80 0.61 -6.89
C THR A 26 2.42 0.99 -6.38
N ILE A 27 2.18 2.28 -6.22
CA ILE A 27 0.91 2.77 -5.70
C ILE A 27 -0.05 2.91 -6.87
N LEU A 28 -1.11 2.11 -6.83
CA LEU A 28 -2.07 2.00 -7.94
C LEU A 28 -3.29 2.88 -7.74
N GLY A 29 -3.68 3.14 -6.50
CA GLY A 29 -4.86 3.91 -6.21
C GLY A 29 -5.07 4.08 -4.72
N GLU A 30 -6.25 4.57 -4.36
CA GLU A 30 -6.58 4.78 -2.96
C GLU A 30 -8.04 4.49 -2.68
N THR A 31 -8.34 4.20 -1.42
CA THR A 31 -9.71 4.03 -0.95
C THR A 31 -9.79 4.48 0.50
N MET A 32 -10.99 4.75 0.97
CA MET A 32 -11.23 5.02 2.39
C MET A 32 -11.83 3.79 3.04
N GLN A 33 -11.25 3.37 4.16
CA GLN A 33 -11.83 2.33 4.98
C GLN A 33 -12.18 2.97 6.31
N GLY A 34 -13.47 3.29 6.49
CA GLY A 34 -13.87 4.12 7.61
C GLY A 34 -13.27 5.50 7.50
N GLN A 35 -12.46 5.89 8.48
CA GLN A 35 -11.77 7.18 8.46
C GLN A 35 -10.31 7.07 8.04
N GLN A 36 -9.87 5.86 7.69
CA GLN A 36 -8.48 5.60 7.33
C GLN A 36 -8.33 5.57 5.82
N ARG A 37 -7.43 6.42 5.30
CA ARG A 37 -7.05 6.35 3.88
C ARG A 37 -6.11 5.16 3.69
N THR A 38 -6.47 4.30 2.75
CA THR A 38 -5.71 3.11 2.45
C THR A 38 -5.32 3.14 0.98
N PHE A 39 -4.06 2.88 0.70
CA PHE A 39 -3.57 2.85 -0.67
C PHE A 39 -3.57 1.42 -1.20
N ILE A 40 -3.93 1.29 -2.46
CA ILE A 40 -3.87 0.02 -3.17
C ILE A 40 -2.51 -0.03 -3.84
N VAL A 41 -1.71 -1.05 -3.52
CA VAL A 41 -0.34 -1.12 -4.02
C VAL A 41 -0.06 -2.50 -4.59
N ASP A 42 0.98 -2.56 -5.41
CA ASP A 42 1.50 -3.81 -5.94
C ASP A 42 2.91 -4.00 -5.41
N TYR A 43 3.16 -5.15 -4.84
CA TYR A 43 4.48 -5.54 -4.39
C TYR A 43 4.82 -6.88 -5.01
N ARG A 44 5.79 -6.85 -5.94
CA ARG A 44 6.29 -8.05 -6.64
C ARG A 44 5.16 -8.88 -7.26
N GLY A 45 4.20 -8.20 -7.88
CA GLY A 45 3.10 -8.87 -8.54
C GLY A 45 1.94 -9.24 -7.62
N THR A 46 2.05 -8.97 -6.32
CA THR A 46 0.99 -9.21 -5.36
C THR A 46 0.31 -7.91 -5.01
N ARG A 47 -1.00 -7.84 -5.21
CA ARG A 47 -1.76 -6.65 -4.85
C ARG A 47 -2.07 -6.68 -3.36
N CYS A 48 -1.75 -5.61 -2.66
CA CYS A 48 -1.99 -5.49 -1.24
C CYS A 48 -2.37 -4.06 -0.89
N THR A 49 -2.57 -3.79 0.38
CA THR A 49 -2.87 -2.45 0.85
C THR A 49 -1.69 -1.87 1.61
N ALA A 50 -1.63 -0.54 1.64
CA ALA A 50 -0.63 0.18 2.40
C ALA A 50 -1.25 1.39 3.05
N ILE A 51 -0.68 1.80 4.18
CA ILE A 51 -1.06 3.04 4.86
C ILE A 51 0.15 3.95 4.94
N PHE A 52 -0.10 5.25 4.98
CA PHE A 52 0.96 6.23 5.14
C PHE A 52 1.02 6.66 6.60
N ASN A 53 2.18 6.50 7.21
CA ASN A 53 2.39 6.93 8.58
C ASN A 53 2.99 8.33 8.57
N VAL A 54 2.22 9.31 9.03
CA VAL A 54 2.65 10.72 9.02
C VAL A 54 3.78 10.97 10.02
N PHE A 55 3.91 10.14 11.03
CA PHE A 55 4.96 10.33 12.03
C PHE A 55 6.33 9.92 11.51
N THR A 56 6.37 8.88 10.71
CA THR A 56 7.63 8.40 10.13
C THR A 56 7.82 8.90 8.70
N GLY A 57 6.76 9.36 8.06
CA GLY A 57 6.81 9.82 6.68
C GLY A 57 6.97 8.70 5.67
N THR A 58 6.62 7.48 6.04
CA THR A 58 6.78 6.34 5.16
C THR A 58 5.51 5.53 5.04
N TYR A 59 5.44 4.70 4.01
CA TYR A 59 4.34 3.78 3.79
C TYR A 59 4.63 2.46 4.49
N TYR A 60 3.56 1.82 4.95
CA TYR A 60 3.61 0.49 5.54
C TYR A 60 2.67 -0.41 4.74
N ALA A 61 3.23 -1.36 4.04
CA ALA A 61 2.48 -2.31 3.24
C ALA A 61 2.40 -3.65 3.96
N ASP A 62 1.26 -4.32 3.88
CA ASP A 62 1.09 -5.61 4.52
C ASP A 62 0.17 -6.47 3.66
N ASP A 63 0.74 -7.53 3.11
CA ASP A 63 0.00 -8.45 2.26
C ASP A 63 -1.00 -9.29 3.04
N LYS A 64 -0.85 -9.38 4.37
CA LYS A 64 -1.77 -10.14 5.21
C LYS A 64 -3.07 -9.41 5.49
N PHE A 65 -3.04 -8.08 5.46
CA PHE A 65 -4.22 -7.29 5.76
C PHE A 65 -5.02 -6.91 4.56
N GLY A 66 -4.49 -7.09 3.42
CA GLY A 66 -5.13 -6.33 2.45
C GLY A 66 -5.05 -6.82 1.04
N ILE A 67 -5.04 -8.12 0.85
CA ILE A 67 -5.25 -8.58 -0.52
C ILE A 67 -6.65 -8.14 -0.90
N ILE A 68 -6.70 -7.21 -1.82
CA ILE A 68 -7.96 -6.68 -2.28
C ILE A 68 -8.52 -7.66 -3.28
N LYS A 69 -9.66 -8.22 -2.94
CA LYS A 69 -10.39 -9.07 -3.87
C LYS A 69 -11.32 -8.18 -4.65
N ASN A 70 -11.07 -8.06 -5.91
CA ASN A 70 -11.98 -7.39 -6.82
C ASN A 70 -12.98 -8.38 -7.38
#